data_a5c8de32df5e888b976d11b7fb8546ae
#
_entry.id   a5c8de32df5e888b976d11b7fb8546ae
#
_cell.length_a   1.000
_cell.length_b   1.000
_cell.length_c   1.000
_cell.angle_alpha   90.00
_cell.angle_beta   90.00
_cell.angle_gamma   90.00
#
_symmetry.space_group_name_H-M   'P 1'
#
loop_
_entity.id
_entity.type
_entity.pdbx_description
1 polymer ?
#
loop_
_entity_poly.entity_id
_entity_poly.type
_entity_poly.pdbx_seq_one_letter_code
_entity_poly.pdbx_strand_id
1 'polypeptide(L)'
;GQWVKLNSLNQKYQIVGFVKNAKINISPIAYGRLSAWKTISNLNPNLAANALVTRSNHYKVTANNLKAYSVSAFIDNLPGYTAQNMTFEFMIGFLMVISLIVIAIFLYIITNQKLPNYAVLRAQGVPAKTLVISTIMQSLILVVSGILIGALLTWITSLVIPAAVPMTFNVPVLSAVAAGLVLTSIIGAILPVRTIMKIDPVKVIG
;
A
#
# COMPACT_ATOMS: atom_id res chain seq x y z
N GLY A 1 28.49 -26.68 21.74
CA GLY A 1 27.93 -25.39 21.45
C GLY A 1 29.02 -24.38 21.13
N GLN A 2 28.78 -23.60 20.08
CA GLN A 2 29.66 -22.50 19.70
C GLN A 2 29.53 -21.35 20.70
N TRP A 3 30.60 -20.58 20.88
CA TRP A 3 30.63 -19.42 21.75
C TRP A 3 30.53 -18.15 20.89
N VAL A 4 29.68 -17.23 21.31
CA VAL A 4 29.47 -15.94 20.63
C VAL A 4 29.72 -14.79 21.60
N LYS A 5 30.35 -13.72 21.14
CA LYS A 5 30.41 -12.44 21.82
C LYS A 5 29.25 -11.58 21.39
N LEU A 6 28.42 -11.15 22.32
CA LEU A 6 27.35 -10.21 22.09
C LEU A 6 27.78 -8.87 22.69
N ASN A 7 27.72 -7.81 21.86
CA ASN A 7 28.20 -6.50 22.27
C ASN A 7 29.72 -6.38 22.42
N SER A 8 30.22 -5.19 22.68
CA SER A 8 31.65 -4.89 22.95
C SER A 8 32.17 -5.44 24.28
N LEU A 9 31.34 -6.10 25.06
CA LEU A 9 31.72 -6.74 26.29
C LEU A 9 32.53 -8.04 26.02
N ASN A 10 33.60 -8.25 26.75
CA ASN A 10 34.46 -9.44 26.59
C ASN A 10 33.81 -10.77 27.05
N GLN A 11 32.53 -10.72 27.40
CA GLN A 11 31.79 -11.88 27.90
C GLN A 11 31.34 -12.77 26.75
N LYS A 12 31.65 -14.08 26.83
CA LYS A 12 31.22 -15.06 25.82
C LYS A 12 29.97 -15.79 26.30
N TYR A 13 29.05 -15.99 25.40
CA TYR A 13 27.80 -16.73 25.61
C TYR A 13 27.80 -18.01 24.78
N GLN A 14 27.36 -19.12 25.35
CA GLN A 14 27.28 -20.38 24.66
C GLN A 14 25.94 -20.49 23.91
N ILE A 15 26.01 -20.83 22.64
CA ILE A 15 24.82 -21.10 21.82
C ILE A 15 24.29 -22.48 22.21
N VAL A 16 23.08 -22.55 22.75
CA VAL A 16 22.41 -23.79 23.17
C VAL A 16 21.46 -24.32 22.12
N GLY A 17 21.08 -23.53 21.14
CA GLY A 17 20.18 -23.94 20.05
C GLY A 17 19.93 -22.85 19.05
N PHE A 18 19.28 -23.22 17.93
CA PHE A 18 18.85 -22.32 16.87
C PHE A 18 17.33 -22.37 16.74
N VAL A 19 16.70 -21.22 16.57
CA VAL A 19 15.25 -21.09 16.33
C VAL A 19 15.05 -20.70 14.88
N LYS A 20 14.18 -21.43 14.18
CA LYS A 20 13.81 -21.10 12.79
C LYS A 20 12.91 -19.86 12.78
N ASN A 21 13.14 -18.95 11.84
CA ASN A 21 12.33 -17.74 11.60
C ASN A 21 12.30 -16.74 12.77
N ALA A 22 13.29 -16.77 13.66
CA ALA A 22 13.43 -15.80 14.74
C ALA A 22 14.06 -14.49 14.22
N LYS A 23 13.23 -13.62 13.64
CA LYS A 23 13.65 -12.30 13.16
C LYS A 23 12.64 -11.25 13.60
N ILE A 24 13.13 -10.07 13.96
CA ILE A 24 12.32 -8.86 14.05
C ILE A 24 12.76 -7.98 12.88
N ASN A 25 11.84 -7.76 11.95
CA ASN A 25 12.17 -7.11 10.70
C ASN A 25 13.26 -7.91 9.94
N ILE A 26 14.37 -7.27 9.60
CA ILE A 26 15.50 -7.91 8.90
C ILE A 26 16.54 -8.47 9.90
N SER A 27 16.48 -8.04 11.16
CA SER A 27 17.48 -8.35 12.17
C SER A 27 17.24 -9.70 12.85
N PRO A 28 18.26 -10.55 13.00
CA PRO A 28 18.16 -11.78 13.75
C PRO A 28 17.95 -11.50 15.25
N ILE A 29 17.18 -12.37 15.91
CA ILE A 29 16.90 -12.27 17.34
C ILE A 29 17.75 -13.30 18.08
N ALA A 30 18.41 -12.86 19.14
CA ALA A 30 19.04 -13.74 20.10
C ALA A 30 18.17 -13.83 21.36
N TYR A 31 17.69 -15.03 21.67
CA TYR A 31 16.98 -15.30 22.91
C TYR A 31 17.99 -15.65 24.02
N GLY A 32 17.89 -15.01 25.16
CA GLY A 32 18.76 -15.22 26.27
C GLY A 32 18.04 -15.14 27.62
N ARG A 33 18.74 -15.52 28.70
CA ARG A 33 18.21 -15.31 30.04
C ARG A 33 18.15 -13.81 30.35
N LEU A 34 17.13 -13.40 31.11
CA LEU A 34 16.95 -12.01 31.52
C LEU A 34 18.15 -11.43 32.26
N SER A 35 18.86 -12.27 33.04
CA SER A 35 20.12 -11.91 33.73
C SER A 35 21.23 -11.53 32.73
N ALA A 36 21.38 -12.29 31.64
CA ALA A 36 22.34 -11.99 30.59
C ALA A 36 22.00 -10.68 29.86
N TRP A 37 20.70 -10.41 29.62
CA TRP A 37 20.25 -9.17 28.99
C TRP A 37 20.63 -7.92 29.82
N LYS A 38 20.49 -7.98 31.15
CA LYS A 38 20.90 -6.88 32.04
C LYS A 38 22.39 -6.51 31.88
N THR A 39 23.22 -7.51 31.67
CA THR A 39 24.67 -7.32 31.48
C THR A 39 24.99 -6.80 30.07
N ILE A 40 24.29 -7.29 29.06
CA ILE A 40 24.52 -6.93 27.64
C ILE A 40 24.00 -5.53 27.30
N SER A 41 22.88 -5.13 27.87
CA SER A 41 22.16 -3.88 27.49
C SER A 41 22.84 -2.62 28.04
N ASN A 42 23.78 -2.75 28.96
CA ASN A 42 24.45 -1.62 29.63
C ASN A 42 23.45 -0.60 30.25
N LEU A 43 22.21 -1.05 30.53
CA LEU A 43 21.14 -0.25 31.12
C LEU A 43 21.27 -0.30 32.64
N ASN A 44 20.58 0.65 33.28
CA ASN A 44 20.49 0.76 34.73
C ASN A 44 20.21 -0.63 35.36
N PRO A 45 21.05 -1.13 36.27
CA PRO A 45 20.90 -2.45 36.91
C PRO A 45 19.55 -2.69 37.58
N ASN A 46 18.87 -1.60 37.96
CA ASN A 46 17.55 -1.63 38.60
C ASN A 46 16.38 -1.80 37.62
N LEU A 47 16.61 -1.73 36.31
CA LEU A 47 15.57 -1.96 35.29
C LEU A 47 15.37 -3.46 35.10
N ALA A 48 14.20 -3.94 35.49
CA ALA A 48 13.81 -5.34 35.32
C ALA A 48 13.35 -5.66 33.88
N ALA A 49 12.74 -4.70 33.19
CA ALA A 49 12.24 -4.82 31.83
C ALA A 49 12.07 -3.43 31.19
N ASN A 50 12.18 -3.34 29.85
CA ASN A 50 11.94 -2.09 29.12
C ASN A 50 10.47 -1.89 28.78
N ALA A 51 9.72 -2.98 28.61
CA ALA A 51 8.32 -2.96 28.28
C ALA A 51 7.60 -4.18 28.85
N LEU A 52 6.35 -4.01 29.19
CA LEU A 52 5.42 -5.07 29.56
C LEU A 52 4.33 -5.15 28.48
N VAL A 53 4.16 -6.32 27.87
CA VAL A 53 3.13 -6.57 26.88
C VAL A 53 2.03 -7.40 27.52
N THR A 54 0.79 -6.90 27.49
CA THR A 54 -0.40 -7.61 27.99
C THR A 54 -1.42 -7.77 26.86
N ARG A 55 -2.15 -8.88 26.88
CA ARG A 55 -3.31 -9.10 26.01
C ARG A 55 -4.63 -8.65 26.64
N SER A 56 -4.59 -8.22 27.91
CA SER A 56 -5.78 -7.76 28.62
C SER A 56 -6.05 -6.30 28.31
N ASN A 57 -7.29 -5.96 28.01
CA ASN A 57 -7.75 -4.59 27.86
C ASN A 57 -8.02 -3.91 29.22
N HIS A 58 -7.99 -4.67 30.32
CA HIS A 58 -8.21 -4.19 31.67
C HIS A 58 -6.86 -4.14 32.41
N TYR A 59 -6.14 -3.05 32.24
CA TYR A 59 -4.92 -2.79 32.99
C TYR A 59 -5.01 -1.42 33.67
N LYS A 60 -4.53 -1.32 34.91
CA LYS A 60 -4.35 -0.06 35.61
C LYS A 60 -2.85 0.22 35.70
N VAL A 61 -2.42 1.34 35.15
CA VAL A 61 -1.06 1.81 35.29
C VAL A 61 -0.98 2.55 36.62
N THR A 62 -0.36 1.91 37.62
CA THR A 62 -0.27 2.44 38.99
C THR A 62 1.04 3.19 39.22
N ALA A 63 2.02 3.03 38.35
CA ALA A 63 3.34 3.65 38.49
C ALA A 63 3.45 4.92 37.63
N ASN A 64 3.89 6.02 38.25
CA ASN A 64 4.03 7.32 37.57
C ASN A 64 5.01 7.34 36.37
N ASN A 65 5.85 6.33 36.25
CA ASN A 65 6.89 6.24 35.20
C ASN A 65 6.50 5.30 34.05
N LEU A 66 5.30 4.71 34.05
CA LEU A 66 4.83 3.83 32.98
C LEU A 66 3.80 4.55 32.14
N LYS A 67 3.97 4.48 30.82
CA LYS A 67 2.98 4.90 29.85
C LYS A 67 2.40 3.68 29.16
N ALA A 68 1.07 3.58 29.12
CA ALA A 68 0.40 2.54 28.37
C ALA A 68 0.11 3.01 26.95
N TYR A 69 0.41 2.18 25.99
CA TYR A 69 0.13 2.41 24.57
C TYR A 69 -0.65 1.23 24.03
N SER A 70 -1.62 1.49 23.16
CA SER A 70 -2.15 0.46 22.27
C SER A 70 -1.04 0.04 21.29
N VAL A 71 -1.16 -1.14 20.71
CA VAL A 71 -0.17 -1.63 19.74
C VAL A 71 -0.03 -0.65 18.56
N SER A 72 -1.15 -0.13 18.05
CA SER A 72 -1.13 0.87 16.98
C SER A 72 -0.41 2.16 17.40
N ALA A 73 -0.77 2.72 18.55
CA ALA A 73 -0.12 3.93 19.05
C ALA A 73 1.37 3.73 19.33
N PHE A 74 1.78 2.53 19.74
CA PHE A 74 3.20 2.21 19.90
C PHE A 74 3.94 2.18 18.57
N ILE A 75 3.35 1.55 17.55
CA ILE A 75 3.92 1.47 16.20
C ILE A 75 4.03 2.88 15.58
N ASP A 76 3.00 3.69 15.73
CA ASP A 76 2.98 5.07 15.19
C ASP A 76 4.06 5.97 15.83
N ASN A 77 4.44 5.67 17.07
CA ASN A 77 5.52 6.37 17.78
C ASN A 77 6.93 5.78 17.54
N LEU A 78 7.06 4.71 16.74
CA LEU A 78 8.39 4.19 16.41
C LEU A 78 9.17 5.21 15.57
N PRO A 79 10.44 5.46 15.89
CA PRO A 79 11.27 6.40 15.13
C PRO A 79 11.33 6.03 13.66
N GLY A 80 10.96 6.96 12.79
CA GLY A 80 10.98 6.81 11.34
C GLY A 80 9.76 6.09 10.73
N TYR A 81 8.93 5.41 11.51
CA TYR A 81 7.77 4.68 10.98
C TYR A 81 6.77 5.61 10.29
N THR A 82 6.38 6.69 10.97
CA THR A 82 5.45 7.67 10.42
C THR A 82 6.00 8.35 9.17
N ALA A 83 7.28 8.72 9.16
CA ALA A 83 7.93 9.33 7.99
C ALA A 83 7.96 8.35 6.80
N GLN A 84 8.26 7.08 7.05
CA GLN A 84 8.27 6.05 6.01
C GLN A 84 6.87 5.79 5.44
N ASN A 85 5.86 5.68 6.30
CA ASN A 85 4.46 5.51 5.86
C ASN A 85 3.98 6.69 5.02
N MET A 86 4.23 7.93 5.47
CA MET A 86 3.90 9.13 4.70
C MET A 86 4.57 9.11 3.32
N THR A 87 5.82 8.65 3.22
CA THR A 87 6.52 8.52 1.94
C THR A 87 5.81 7.55 1.01
N PHE A 88 5.39 6.39 1.53
CA PHE A 88 4.64 5.41 0.74
C PHE A 88 3.25 5.91 0.33
N GLU A 89 2.52 6.55 1.24
CA GLU A 89 1.22 7.15 0.94
C GLU A 89 1.33 8.24 -0.14
N PHE A 90 2.36 9.07 -0.05
CA PHE A 90 2.66 10.10 -1.06
C PHE A 90 2.98 9.47 -2.42
N MET A 91 3.78 8.40 -2.44
CA MET A 91 4.11 7.66 -3.65
C MET A 91 2.86 7.03 -4.29
N ILE A 92 1.98 6.41 -3.50
CA ILE A 92 0.70 5.87 -3.98
C ILE A 92 -0.18 6.98 -4.56
N GLY A 93 -0.30 8.12 -3.85
CA GLY A 93 -1.05 9.26 -4.33
C GLY A 93 -0.51 9.80 -5.67
N PHE A 94 0.80 9.88 -5.81
CA PHE A 94 1.45 10.33 -7.05
C PHE A 94 1.21 9.35 -8.21
N LEU A 95 1.28 8.05 -7.95
CA LEU A 95 0.95 7.01 -8.94
C LEU A 95 -0.52 7.07 -9.38
N MET A 96 -1.44 7.41 -8.47
CA MET A 96 -2.85 7.64 -8.82
C MET A 96 -3.02 8.85 -9.76
N VAL A 97 -2.29 9.95 -9.51
CA VAL A 97 -2.31 11.13 -10.40
C VAL A 97 -1.74 10.78 -11.77
N ILE A 98 -0.63 10.06 -11.84
CA ILE A 98 -0.08 9.59 -13.11
C ILE A 98 -1.07 8.70 -13.85
N SER A 99 -1.70 7.75 -13.16
CA SER A 99 -2.73 6.88 -13.73
C SER A 99 -3.92 7.67 -14.30
N LEU A 100 -4.38 8.68 -13.58
CA LEU A 100 -5.43 9.59 -14.05
C LEU A 100 -5.05 10.25 -15.38
N ILE A 101 -3.84 10.81 -15.45
CA ILE A 101 -3.35 11.51 -16.64
C ILE A 101 -3.24 10.54 -17.82
N VAL A 102 -2.65 9.37 -17.60
CA VAL A 102 -2.49 8.34 -18.65
C VAL A 102 -3.84 7.87 -19.17
N ILE A 103 -4.80 7.57 -18.28
CA ILE A 103 -6.15 7.15 -18.65
C ILE A 103 -6.86 8.27 -19.45
N ALA A 104 -6.77 9.51 -18.98
CA ALA A 104 -7.40 10.65 -19.64
C ALA A 104 -6.84 10.87 -21.06
N ILE A 105 -5.52 10.83 -21.24
CA ILE A 105 -4.87 10.99 -22.53
C ILE A 105 -5.24 9.82 -23.47
N PHE A 106 -5.19 8.60 -22.97
CA PHE A 106 -5.48 7.40 -23.76
C PHE A 106 -6.95 7.41 -24.26
N LEU A 107 -7.89 7.68 -23.37
CA LEU A 107 -9.30 7.80 -23.73
C LEU A 107 -9.54 8.97 -24.68
N TYR A 108 -8.85 10.09 -24.50
CA TYR A 108 -8.96 11.24 -25.41
C TYR A 108 -8.48 10.89 -26.82
N ILE A 109 -7.35 10.21 -26.96
CA ILE A 109 -6.82 9.77 -28.24
C ILE A 109 -7.79 8.81 -28.94
N ILE A 110 -8.29 7.78 -28.22
CA ILE A 110 -9.25 6.81 -28.81
C ILE A 110 -10.55 7.53 -29.22
N THR A 111 -11.04 8.45 -28.39
CA THR A 111 -12.24 9.20 -28.70
C THR A 111 -12.05 10.04 -29.95
N ASN A 112 -10.93 10.73 -30.12
CA ASN A 112 -10.63 11.51 -31.30
C ASN A 112 -10.55 10.65 -32.57
N GLN A 113 -9.95 9.46 -32.47
CA GLN A 113 -9.91 8.50 -33.59
C GLN A 113 -11.32 8.02 -34.01
N LYS A 114 -12.25 7.94 -33.06
CA LYS A 114 -13.64 7.52 -33.30
C LYS A 114 -14.59 8.69 -33.63
N LEU A 115 -14.12 9.91 -33.60
CA LEU A 115 -14.93 11.12 -33.83
C LEU A 115 -15.75 11.06 -35.15
N PRO A 116 -15.19 10.67 -36.32
CA PRO A 116 -15.96 10.56 -37.55
C PRO A 116 -17.11 9.55 -37.42
N ASN A 117 -16.85 8.39 -36.83
CA ASN A 117 -17.87 7.36 -36.61
C ASN A 117 -18.98 7.86 -35.66
N TYR A 118 -18.61 8.61 -34.62
CA TYR A 118 -19.57 9.20 -33.69
C TYR A 118 -20.43 10.29 -34.38
N ALA A 119 -19.87 11.05 -35.31
CA ALA A 119 -20.61 12.02 -36.07
C ALA A 119 -21.66 11.34 -36.96
N VAL A 120 -21.30 10.24 -37.64
CA VAL A 120 -22.26 9.44 -38.45
C VAL A 120 -23.38 8.88 -37.56
N LEU A 121 -23.06 8.30 -36.40
CA LEU A 121 -24.06 7.80 -35.46
C LEU A 121 -24.98 8.92 -34.96
N ARG A 122 -24.44 10.11 -34.71
CA ARG A 122 -25.22 11.29 -34.34
C ARG A 122 -26.14 11.73 -35.47
N ALA A 123 -25.69 11.71 -36.73
CA ALA A 123 -26.51 12.01 -37.89
C ALA A 123 -27.65 10.99 -38.08
N GLN A 124 -27.43 9.73 -37.69
CA GLN A 124 -28.46 8.67 -37.66
C GLN A 124 -29.44 8.79 -36.49
N GLY A 125 -29.32 9.82 -35.63
CA GLY A 125 -30.22 10.07 -34.52
C GLY A 125 -29.81 9.46 -33.18
N VAL A 126 -28.60 8.81 -33.07
CA VAL A 126 -28.14 8.27 -31.81
C VAL A 126 -27.85 9.41 -30.83
N PRO A 127 -28.43 9.42 -29.62
CA PRO A 127 -28.25 10.50 -28.67
C PRO A 127 -26.80 10.53 -28.12
N ALA A 128 -26.25 11.72 -27.89
CA ALA A 128 -24.92 11.90 -27.32
C ALA A 128 -24.72 11.13 -25.99
N LYS A 129 -25.79 11.03 -25.20
CA LYS A 129 -25.78 10.30 -23.91
C LYS A 129 -25.34 8.84 -24.07
N THR A 130 -25.79 8.16 -25.14
CA THR A 130 -25.40 6.76 -25.39
C THR A 130 -23.90 6.63 -25.68
N LEU A 131 -23.32 7.55 -26.48
CA LEU A 131 -21.90 7.58 -26.79
C LEU A 131 -21.05 7.89 -25.55
N VAL A 132 -21.53 8.81 -24.72
CA VAL A 132 -20.90 9.15 -23.42
C VAL A 132 -20.88 7.93 -22.50
N ILE A 133 -22.02 7.25 -22.32
CA ILE A 133 -22.10 6.05 -21.48
C ILE A 133 -21.17 4.96 -22.02
N SER A 134 -21.11 4.75 -23.32
CA SER A 134 -20.20 3.78 -23.95
C SER A 134 -18.73 4.10 -23.64
N THR A 135 -18.34 5.37 -23.69
CA THR A 135 -16.98 5.80 -23.36
C THR A 135 -16.63 5.61 -21.88
N ILE A 136 -17.58 5.91 -20.99
CA ILE A 136 -17.39 5.67 -19.54
C ILE A 136 -17.28 4.15 -19.26
N MET A 137 -18.12 3.33 -19.87
CA MET A 137 -18.05 1.87 -19.73
C MET A 137 -16.73 1.31 -20.26
N GLN A 138 -16.23 1.84 -21.39
CA GLN A 138 -14.92 1.48 -21.91
C GLN A 138 -13.79 1.81 -20.91
N SER A 139 -13.85 2.97 -20.27
CA SER A 139 -12.91 3.38 -19.22
C SER A 139 -12.96 2.41 -18.02
N LEU A 140 -14.15 2.09 -17.54
CA LEU A 140 -14.34 1.18 -16.42
C LEU A 140 -13.81 -0.24 -16.73
N ILE A 141 -14.12 -0.78 -17.92
CA ILE A 141 -13.63 -2.10 -18.33
C ILE A 141 -12.11 -2.11 -18.38
N LEU A 142 -11.49 -1.06 -18.91
CA LEU A 142 -10.03 -0.94 -19.00
C LEU A 142 -9.40 -0.91 -17.61
N VAL A 143 -9.93 -0.13 -16.69
CA VAL A 143 -9.37 0.00 -15.34
C VAL A 143 -9.64 -1.26 -14.51
N VAL A 144 -10.82 -1.84 -14.59
CA VAL A 144 -11.13 -3.10 -13.87
C VAL A 144 -10.24 -4.24 -14.38
N SER A 145 -10.04 -4.37 -15.69
CA SER A 145 -9.11 -5.37 -16.24
C SER A 145 -7.68 -5.13 -15.77
N GLY A 146 -7.23 -3.87 -15.73
CA GLY A 146 -5.93 -3.49 -15.18
C GLY A 146 -5.76 -3.85 -13.70
N ILE A 147 -6.80 -3.59 -12.89
CA ILE A 147 -6.81 -3.96 -11.46
C ILE A 147 -6.74 -5.48 -11.29
N LEU A 148 -7.48 -6.26 -12.10
CA LEU A 148 -7.45 -7.71 -12.03
C LEU A 148 -6.07 -8.27 -12.40
N ILE A 149 -5.46 -7.76 -13.45
CA ILE A 149 -4.10 -8.14 -13.85
C ILE A 149 -3.10 -7.75 -12.75
N GLY A 150 -3.18 -6.55 -12.22
CA GLY A 150 -2.33 -6.08 -11.13
C GLY A 150 -2.48 -6.93 -9.86
N ALA A 151 -3.72 -7.30 -9.49
CA ALA A 151 -3.99 -8.18 -8.37
C ALA A 151 -3.41 -9.59 -8.59
N LEU A 152 -3.54 -10.13 -9.80
CA LEU A 152 -2.96 -11.41 -10.18
C LEU A 152 -1.43 -11.40 -10.07
N LEU A 153 -0.79 -10.37 -10.61
CA LEU A 153 0.66 -10.20 -10.51
C LEU A 153 1.12 -10.05 -9.06
N THR A 154 0.39 -9.29 -8.26
CA THR A 154 0.66 -9.13 -6.82
C THR A 154 0.56 -10.48 -6.11
N TRP A 155 -0.46 -11.26 -6.41
CA TRP A 155 -0.64 -12.61 -5.84
C TRP A 155 0.51 -13.55 -6.24
N ILE A 156 0.89 -13.60 -7.52
CA ILE A 156 2.02 -14.41 -7.99
C ILE A 156 3.31 -13.98 -7.29
N THR A 157 3.56 -12.67 -7.20
CA THR A 157 4.72 -12.12 -6.50
C THR A 157 4.76 -12.56 -5.04
N SER A 158 3.61 -12.60 -4.36
CA SER A 158 3.52 -13.05 -2.97
C SER A 158 3.95 -14.51 -2.76
N LEU A 159 3.78 -15.36 -3.77
CA LEU A 159 4.20 -16.77 -3.72
C LEU A 159 5.71 -16.95 -3.94
N VAL A 160 6.34 -16.03 -4.67
CA VAL A 160 7.76 -16.11 -5.04
C VAL A 160 8.67 -15.47 -3.99
N ILE A 161 8.14 -14.50 -3.24
CA ILE A 161 8.94 -13.77 -2.24
C ILE A 161 9.32 -14.70 -1.07
N PRO A 162 10.61 -14.81 -0.73
CA PRO A 162 11.04 -15.60 0.40
C PRO A 162 10.43 -15.10 1.71
N ALA A 163 10.12 -16.03 2.63
CA ALA A 163 9.61 -15.70 3.97
C ALA A 163 10.55 -14.79 4.81
N ALA A 164 11.78 -14.56 4.33
CA ALA A 164 12.73 -13.64 4.92
C ALA A 164 12.36 -12.16 4.73
N VAL A 165 11.52 -11.84 3.75
CA VAL A 165 11.04 -10.47 3.49
C VAL A 165 9.71 -10.29 4.22
N PRO A 166 9.63 -9.43 5.23
CA PRO A 166 8.39 -9.18 5.96
C PRO A 166 7.43 -8.36 5.07
N MET A 167 6.59 -9.06 4.31
CA MET A 167 5.51 -8.44 3.54
C MET A 167 4.16 -8.78 4.15
N THR A 168 3.33 -7.77 4.32
CA THR A 168 1.95 -7.92 4.74
C THR A 168 1.03 -7.33 3.68
N PHE A 169 0.11 -8.14 3.18
CA PHE A 169 -0.91 -7.68 2.25
C PHE A 169 -2.10 -7.14 3.04
N ASN A 170 -2.18 -5.83 3.15
CA ASN A 170 -3.30 -5.17 3.82
C ASN A 170 -4.47 -5.04 2.83
N VAL A 171 -5.39 -6.00 2.87
CA VAL A 171 -6.56 -6.04 1.97
C VAL A 171 -7.39 -4.75 2.02
N PRO A 172 -7.69 -4.14 3.17
CA PRO A 172 -8.33 -2.83 3.25
C PRO A 172 -7.63 -1.74 2.45
N VAL A 173 -6.29 -1.65 2.52
CA VAL A 173 -5.52 -0.65 1.77
C VAL A 173 -5.58 -0.94 0.27
N LEU A 174 -5.41 -2.20 -0.14
CA LEU A 174 -5.50 -2.61 -1.55
C LEU A 174 -6.88 -2.31 -2.14
N SER A 175 -7.95 -2.56 -1.39
CA SER A 175 -9.31 -2.24 -1.83
C SER A 175 -9.56 -0.74 -1.93
N ALA A 176 -9.01 0.06 -1.01
CA ALA A 176 -9.10 1.52 -1.09
C ALA A 176 -8.36 2.08 -2.32
N VAL A 177 -7.17 1.55 -2.63
CA VAL A 177 -6.42 1.92 -3.84
C VAL A 177 -7.20 1.52 -5.10
N ALA A 178 -7.75 0.30 -5.15
CA ALA A 178 -8.56 -0.15 -6.28
C ALA A 178 -9.80 0.74 -6.50
N ALA A 179 -10.53 1.08 -5.43
CA ALA A 179 -11.65 2.02 -5.49
C ALA A 179 -11.20 3.41 -5.96
N GLY A 180 -10.07 3.90 -5.47
CA GLY A 180 -9.45 5.15 -5.92
C GLY A 180 -9.14 5.14 -7.42
N LEU A 181 -8.58 4.05 -7.96
CA LEU A 181 -8.31 3.90 -9.40
C LEU A 181 -9.61 3.91 -10.22
N VAL A 182 -10.68 3.29 -9.76
CA VAL A 182 -11.99 3.36 -10.42
C VAL A 182 -12.51 4.80 -10.44
N LEU A 183 -12.42 5.52 -9.33
CA LEU A 183 -12.82 6.93 -9.26
C LEU A 183 -11.99 7.81 -10.20
N THR A 184 -10.67 7.63 -10.22
CA THR A 184 -9.77 8.37 -11.12
C THR A 184 -10.09 8.09 -12.60
N SER A 185 -10.53 6.87 -12.94
CA SER A 185 -10.92 6.55 -14.31
C SER A 185 -12.18 7.31 -14.77
N ILE A 186 -13.15 7.48 -13.88
CA ILE A 186 -14.35 8.24 -14.16
C ILE A 186 -14.00 9.73 -14.36
N ILE A 187 -13.13 10.26 -13.51
CA ILE A 187 -12.65 11.65 -13.63
C ILE A 187 -11.86 11.82 -14.93
N GLY A 188 -10.97 10.88 -15.27
CA GLY A 188 -10.19 10.88 -16.52
C GLY A 188 -11.05 10.85 -17.78
N ALA A 189 -12.25 10.25 -17.72
CA ALA A 189 -13.19 10.22 -18.81
C ALA A 189 -13.90 11.57 -19.08
N ILE A 190 -13.77 12.56 -18.19
CA ILE A 190 -14.44 13.86 -18.34
C ILE A 190 -14.00 14.58 -19.63
N LEU A 191 -12.72 14.56 -19.96
CA LEU A 191 -12.20 15.21 -21.17
C LEU A 191 -12.79 14.60 -22.46
N PRO A 192 -12.71 13.28 -22.70
CA PRO A 192 -13.33 12.67 -23.87
C PRO A 192 -14.84 12.82 -23.89
N VAL A 193 -15.51 12.77 -22.75
CA VAL A 193 -16.96 13.00 -22.66
C VAL A 193 -17.33 14.40 -23.14
N ARG A 194 -16.60 15.43 -22.72
CA ARG A 194 -16.81 16.80 -23.20
C ARG A 194 -16.63 16.92 -24.71
N THR A 195 -15.65 16.22 -25.28
CA THR A 195 -15.43 16.19 -26.73
C THR A 195 -16.61 15.58 -27.46
N ILE A 196 -17.13 14.44 -26.98
CA ILE A 196 -18.30 13.76 -27.56
C ILE A 196 -19.54 14.65 -27.52
N MET A 197 -19.78 15.34 -26.41
CA MET A 197 -20.96 16.22 -26.25
C MET A 197 -20.94 17.41 -27.21
N LYS A 198 -19.74 17.85 -27.65
CA LYS A 198 -19.58 18.98 -28.58
C LYS A 198 -19.55 18.59 -30.04
N ILE A 199 -19.76 17.31 -30.38
CA ILE A 199 -19.78 16.86 -31.78
C ILE A 199 -20.99 17.52 -32.52
N ASP A 200 -20.67 18.32 -33.53
CA ASP A 200 -21.63 18.82 -34.50
C ASP A 200 -21.53 17.93 -35.75
N PRO A 201 -22.62 17.14 -36.05
CA PRO A 201 -22.59 16.23 -37.20
C PRO A 201 -22.32 16.92 -38.53
N VAL A 202 -22.84 18.17 -38.67
CA VAL A 202 -22.71 18.93 -39.93
C VAL A 202 -21.25 19.33 -40.21
N LYS A 203 -20.49 19.67 -39.16
CA LYS A 203 -19.08 20.08 -39.30
C LYS A 203 -18.06 18.95 -39.52
N VAL A 204 -18.48 17.70 -39.22
CA VAL A 204 -17.55 16.55 -39.31
C VAL A 204 -17.78 15.76 -40.61
N ILE A 205 -18.95 15.86 -41.22
CA ILE A 205 -19.31 15.14 -42.46
C ILE A 205 -19.18 16.04 -43.72
N GLY A 206 -19.23 17.37 -43.55
CA GLY A 206 -18.98 18.34 -44.63
C GLY A 206 -17.56 18.82 -44.62
#